data_fa0bc7bc0b39654a55393b3662d57249
#
_entry.id   fa0bc7bc0b39654a55393b3662d57249
#
_cell.length_a   1.000
_cell.length_b   1.000
_cell.length_c   1.000
_cell.angle_alpha   90.00
_cell.angle_beta   90.00
_cell.angle_gamma   90.00
#
_symmetry.space_group_name_H-M   'P 1'
#
loop_
_entity.id
_entity.type
_entity.pdbx_description
1 polymer ?
#
loop_
_entity_poly.entity_id
_entity_poly.type
_entity_poly.pdbx_seq_one_letter_code
_entity_poly.pdbx_strand_id
1 'polypeptide(L)'
;MTLRRDGDEAVWADWRDPAREDVDMPELRFDAGQYEAEVRRAGEDRSWEWPAGAVARLLEAKLRRRAAWLDRWKCELEEVWASRAEPDRIHVVLTHPRVRPEEGQPWLQFGMSLPVSGDGPADQAGRLEARVTAGDPRLAAEAWGGSEEHAEQLASPWPAHRPQP
;
A
#
# COMPACT_ATOMS: atom_id res chain seq x y z
N MET A 1 2.73 -15.33 13.60
CA MET A 1 4.14 -15.24 14.06
C MET A 1 4.28 -14.02 14.96
N THR A 2 4.92 -14.18 16.10
CA THR A 2 5.21 -13.12 17.06
C THR A 2 6.73 -12.89 17.11
N LEU A 3 7.16 -11.63 17.05
CA LEU A 3 8.54 -11.23 17.31
C LEU A 3 8.59 -10.61 18.70
N ARG A 4 9.47 -11.10 19.57
CA ARG A 4 9.70 -10.55 20.91
C ARG A 4 11.20 -10.46 21.22
N ARG A 5 11.56 -9.60 22.17
CA ARG A 5 12.89 -9.55 22.74
C ARG A 5 12.92 -10.33 24.06
N ASP A 6 13.94 -11.15 24.23
CA ASP A 6 14.17 -11.93 25.44
C ASP A 6 15.65 -11.76 25.86
N GLY A 7 15.90 -10.79 26.74
CA GLY A 7 17.25 -10.37 27.08
C GLY A 7 18.02 -9.84 25.87
N ASP A 8 19.11 -10.52 25.51
CA ASP A 8 19.95 -10.19 24.36
C ASP A 8 19.58 -10.98 23.09
N GLU A 9 18.42 -11.63 23.09
CA GLU A 9 17.92 -12.40 21.96
C GLU A 9 16.67 -11.77 21.34
N ALA A 10 16.59 -11.81 20.02
CA ALA A 10 15.36 -11.63 19.24
C ALA A 10 14.75 -13.01 18.96
N VAL A 11 13.51 -13.21 19.35
CA VAL A 11 12.83 -14.50 19.29
C VAL A 11 11.64 -14.43 18.36
N TRP A 12 11.60 -15.31 17.39
CA TRP A 12 10.45 -15.52 16.51
C TRP A 12 9.72 -16.77 17.00
N ALA A 13 8.46 -16.57 17.39
CA ALA A 13 7.61 -17.62 17.95
C ALA A 13 6.18 -17.54 17.42
N ASP A 14 5.31 -18.40 17.89
CA ASP A 14 3.87 -18.41 17.60
C ASP A 14 3.59 -18.34 16.09
N TRP A 15 4.21 -19.22 15.35
CA TRP A 15 4.02 -19.34 13.90
C TRP A 15 2.55 -19.66 13.59
N ARG A 16 1.95 -18.91 12.67
CA ARG A 16 0.59 -19.12 12.20
C ARG A 16 0.56 -19.04 10.70
N ASP A 17 -0.03 -20.03 10.07
CA ASP A 17 -0.38 -20.02 8.66
C ASP A 17 -1.90 -19.80 8.56
N PRO A 18 -2.38 -18.73 7.88
CA PRO A 18 -3.81 -18.50 7.71
C PRO A 18 -4.56 -19.64 7.01
N ALA A 19 -3.84 -20.48 6.25
CA ALA A 19 -4.40 -21.62 5.52
C ALA A 19 -4.28 -22.95 6.28
N ARG A 20 -3.57 -22.98 7.42
CA ARG A 20 -3.33 -24.20 8.21
C ARG A 20 -3.42 -23.85 9.70
N GLU A 21 -4.21 -24.61 10.43
CA GLU A 21 -4.45 -24.38 11.87
C GLU A 21 -3.21 -24.62 12.73
N ASP A 22 -2.32 -25.55 12.36
CA ASP A 22 -1.11 -25.89 13.13
C ASP A 22 0.13 -25.79 12.25
N VAL A 23 1.03 -24.89 12.61
CA VAL A 23 2.39 -24.81 12.06
C VAL A 23 3.36 -25.21 13.17
N ASP A 24 3.84 -26.46 13.13
CA ASP A 24 4.87 -26.96 14.06
C ASP A 24 6.24 -26.45 13.61
N MET A 25 6.51 -25.17 13.90
CA MET A 25 7.84 -24.58 13.75
C MET A 25 8.42 -24.22 15.11
N PRO A 26 9.70 -24.56 15.36
CA PRO A 26 10.36 -24.20 16.61
C PRO A 26 10.52 -22.69 16.72
N GLU A 27 10.70 -22.20 17.95
CA GLU A 27 11.18 -20.85 18.17
C GLU A 27 12.55 -20.67 17.52
N LEU A 28 12.72 -19.58 16.78
CA LEU A 28 14.01 -19.18 16.22
C LEU A 28 14.58 -18.06 17.07
N ARG A 29 15.84 -18.21 17.52
CA ARG A 29 16.53 -17.26 18.38
C ARG A 29 17.77 -16.72 17.68
N PHE A 30 17.95 -15.40 17.76
CA PHE A 30 19.04 -14.66 17.13
C PHE A 30 19.63 -13.71 18.16
N ASP A 31 20.91 -13.41 18.09
CA ASP A 31 21.47 -12.27 18.82
C ASP A 31 20.70 -10.99 18.46
N ALA A 32 20.18 -10.27 19.45
CA ALA A 32 19.31 -9.12 19.21
C ALA A 32 20.03 -7.99 18.47
N GLY A 33 21.31 -7.74 18.82
CA GLY A 33 22.11 -6.70 18.17
C GLY A 33 22.40 -7.02 16.70
N GLN A 34 22.75 -8.29 16.42
CA GLN A 34 22.94 -8.75 15.04
C GLN A 34 21.62 -8.68 14.25
N TYR A 35 20.52 -9.14 14.81
CA TYR A 35 19.20 -9.10 14.20
C TYR A 35 18.79 -7.66 13.83
N GLU A 36 18.88 -6.73 14.78
CA GLU A 36 18.54 -5.32 14.57
C GLU A 36 19.43 -4.68 13.50
N ALA A 37 20.73 -5.02 13.48
CA ALA A 37 21.67 -4.53 12.46
C ALA A 37 21.31 -5.04 11.07
N GLU A 38 20.96 -6.33 10.94
CA GLU A 38 20.55 -6.91 9.65
C GLU A 38 19.20 -6.38 9.16
N VAL A 39 18.22 -6.21 10.04
CA VAL A 39 16.92 -5.60 9.68
C VAL A 39 17.13 -4.16 9.20
N ARG A 40 17.97 -3.38 9.87
CA ARG A 40 18.30 -2.02 9.45
C ARG A 40 19.01 -2.03 8.10
N ARG A 41 20.05 -2.87 7.94
CA ARG A 41 20.78 -3.02 6.67
C ARG A 41 19.83 -3.39 5.52
N ALA A 42 18.95 -4.37 5.73
CA ALA A 42 17.96 -4.77 4.74
C ALA A 42 16.95 -3.65 4.41
N GLY A 43 16.58 -2.85 5.42
CA GLY A 43 15.72 -1.67 5.24
C GLY A 43 16.39 -0.55 4.46
N GLU A 44 17.70 -0.42 4.51
CA GLU A 44 18.49 0.59 3.78
C GLU A 44 18.93 0.11 2.37
N ASP A 45 19.12 -1.19 2.20
CA ASP A 45 19.51 -1.77 0.91
C ASP A 45 18.38 -1.65 -0.11
N ARG A 46 18.67 -0.96 -1.21
CA ARG A 46 17.76 -0.75 -2.36
C ARG A 46 18.23 -1.45 -3.63
N SER A 47 19.30 -2.24 -3.56
CA SER A 47 19.88 -2.92 -4.73
C SER A 47 18.93 -3.92 -5.38
N TRP A 48 17.96 -4.44 -4.63
CA TRP A 48 16.93 -5.35 -5.10
C TRP A 48 15.74 -4.66 -5.77
N GLU A 49 15.63 -3.31 -5.63
CA GLU A 49 14.50 -2.53 -6.08
C GLU A 49 14.57 -2.31 -7.61
N TRP A 50 13.54 -2.74 -8.32
CA TRP A 50 13.43 -2.46 -9.75
C TRP A 50 12.80 -1.08 -9.99
N PRO A 51 12.94 -0.50 -11.22
CA PRO A 51 12.54 0.89 -11.47
C PRO A 51 11.11 1.24 -11.04
N ALA A 52 10.12 0.42 -11.38
CA ALA A 52 8.74 0.68 -10.97
C ALA A 52 8.54 0.59 -9.45
N GLY A 53 9.23 -0.34 -8.76
CA GLY A 53 9.24 -0.42 -7.30
C GLY A 53 9.77 0.86 -6.66
N ALA A 54 10.87 1.39 -7.18
CA ALA A 54 11.45 2.65 -6.73
C ALA A 54 10.48 3.84 -6.94
N VAL A 55 9.81 3.90 -8.09
CA VAL A 55 8.78 4.93 -8.36
C VAL A 55 7.62 4.81 -7.39
N ALA A 56 7.10 3.59 -7.17
CA ALA A 56 5.98 3.33 -6.26
C ALA A 56 6.28 3.81 -4.83
N ARG A 57 7.42 3.39 -4.28
CA ARG A 57 7.87 3.80 -2.94
C ARG A 57 8.03 5.32 -2.82
N LEU A 58 8.64 5.97 -3.81
CA LEU A 58 8.84 7.42 -3.79
C LEU A 58 7.52 8.18 -3.94
N LEU A 59 6.60 7.68 -4.77
CA LEU A 59 5.27 8.25 -4.92
C LEU A 59 4.46 8.09 -3.63
N GLU A 60 4.50 6.92 -3.00
CA GLU A 60 3.83 6.68 -1.72
C GLU A 60 4.30 7.67 -0.64
N ALA A 61 5.63 7.82 -0.49
CA ALA A 61 6.19 8.78 0.47
C ALA A 61 5.74 10.23 0.21
N LYS A 62 5.53 10.61 -1.06
CA LYS A 62 5.01 11.93 -1.44
C LYS A 62 3.53 12.06 -1.13
N LEU A 63 2.71 11.09 -1.51
CA LEU A 63 1.25 11.11 -1.28
C LEU A 63 0.90 11.09 0.20
N ARG A 64 1.61 10.33 1.03
CA ARG A 64 1.43 10.33 2.49
C ARG A 64 1.65 11.71 3.13
N ARG A 65 2.45 12.58 2.51
CA ARG A 65 2.66 13.97 2.95
C ARG A 65 1.53 14.91 2.53
N ARG A 66 0.61 14.46 1.68
CA ARG A 66 -0.53 15.24 1.19
C ARG A 66 -1.77 15.11 2.07
N ALA A 67 -1.59 15.20 3.40
CA ALA A 67 -2.69 15.02 4.36
C ALA A 67 -3.90 15.92 4.05
N ALA A 68 -3.67 17.20 3.75
CA ALA A 68 -4.74 18.15 3.41
C ALA A 68 -5.52 17.76 2.13
N TRP A 69 -4.86 17.12 1.16
CA TRP A 69 -5.51 16.61 -0.05
C TRP A 69 -6.34 15.37 0.27
N LEU A 70 -5.80 14.43 1.04
CA LEU A 70 -6.53 13.25 1.51
C LEU A 70 -7.75 13.65 2.35
N ASP A 71 -7.59 14.62 3.27
CA ASP A 71 -8.69 15.14 4.09
C ASP A 71 -9.79 15.81 3.26
N ARG A 72 -9.40 16.59 2.26
CA ARG A 72 -10.34 17.26 1.35
C ARG A 72 -11.29 16.27 0.68
N TRP A 73 -10.78 15.11 0.26
CA TRP A 73 -11.55 14.09 -0.45
C TRP A 73 -12.03 12.96 0.47
N LYS A 74 -11.75 13.09 1.79
CA LYS A 74 -12.08 12.07 2.80
C LYS A 74 -11.56 10.68 2.42
N CYS A 75 -10.37 10.63 1.79
CA CYS A 75 -9.72 9.39 1.39
C CYS A 75 -8.55 9.07 2.31
N GLU A 76 -8.25 7.78 2.44
CA GLU A 76 -7.00 7.27 3.02
C GLU A 76 -6.16 6.65 1.92
N LEU A 77 -4.85 6.91 1.92
CA LEU A 77 -3.92 6.20 1.07
C LEU A 77 -3.63 4.84 1.70
N GLU A 78 -4.11 3.78 1.09
CA GLU A 78 -3.87 2.41 1.56
C GLU A 78 -2.45 1.98 1.20
N GLU A 79 -2.13 1.97 -0.08
CA GLU A 79 -0.80 1.59 -0.56
C GLU A 79 -0.48 2.16 -1.96
N VAL A 80 0.79 2.16 -2.30
CA VAL A 80 1.28 2.32 -3.67
C VAL A 80 2.24 1.17 -3.96
N TRP A 81 1.93 0.35 -4.95
CA TRP A 81 2.70 -0.84 -5.24
C TRP A 81 2.98 -1.02 -6.74
N ALA A 82 3.94 -1.90 -7.04
CA ALA A 82 4.29 -2.31 -8.37
C ALA A 82 4.40 -3.84 -8.42
N SER A 83 3.99 -4.45 -9.53
CA SER A 83 4.10 -5.89 -9.76
C SER A 83 5.16 -6.21 -10.78
N ARG A 84 5.89 -7.32 -10.58
CA ARG A 84 6.80 -7.85 -11.60
C ARG A 84 6.06 -8.43 -12.80
N ALA A 85 4.78 -8.74 -12.66
CA ALA A 85 3.91 -9.16 -13.77
C ALA A 85 3.53 -7.98 -14.68
N GLU A 86 3.53 -6.75 -14.13
CA GLU A 86 3.25 -5.50 -14.84
C GLU A 86 4.38 -4.50 -14.57
N PRO A 87 5.60 -4.73 -15.13
CA PRO A 87 6.80 -4.00 -14.73
C PRO A 87 6.81 -2.53 -15.17
N ASP A 88 5.92 -2.14 -16.08
CA ASP A 88 5.72 -0.80 -16.62
C ASP A 88 4.58 -0.02 -15.93
N ARG A 89 4.02 -0.56 -14.84
CA ARG A 89 2.90 0.04 -14.11
C ARG A 89 3.13 0.07 -12.62
N ILE A 90 2.50 1.07 -12.00
CA ILE A 90 2.31 1.16 -10.56
C ILE A 90 0.82 1.37 -10.26
N HIS A 91 0.41 0.94 -9.09
CA HIS A 91 -0.96 1.04 -8.62
C HIS A 91 -1.02 1.89 -7.37
N VAL A 92 -1.95 2.86 -7.35
CA VAL A 92 -2.27 3.67 -6.17
C VAL A 92 -3.62 3.23 -5.67
N VAL A 93 -3.70 2.82 -4.42
CA VAL A 93 -4.93 2.34 -3.78
C VAL A 93 -5.37 3.33 -2.69
N LEU A 94 -6.60 3.76 -2.80
CA LEU A 94 -7.24 4.69 -1.88
C LEU A 94 -8.53 4.07 -1.34
N THR A 95 -8.84 4.33 -0.08
CA THR A 95 -10.14 3.98 0.53
C THR A 95 -10.92 5.23 0.88
N HIS A 96 -12.25 5.12 0.84
CA HIS A 96 -13.21 6.14 1.24
C HIS A 96 -14.36 5.49 2.02
N PRO A 97 -14.76 5.99 3.18
CA PRO A 97 -14.22 7.17 3.87
C PRO A 97 -12.80 6.91 4.44
N ARG A 98 -12.12 7.99 4.83
CA ARG A 98 -10.75 7.95 5.37
C ARG A 98 -10.59 7.04 6.59
N VAL A 99 -11.57 7.02 7.45
CA VAL A 99 -11.59 6.10 8.59
C VAL A 99 -12.25 4.81 8.12
N ARG A 100 -11.52 3.70 8.21
CA ARG A 100 -12.06 2.39 7.84
C ARG A 100 -13.29 2.12 8.69
N PRO A 101 -14.47 1.93 8.06
CA PRO A 101 -15.70 1.73 8.79
C PRO A 101 -15.72 0.37 9.50
N GLU A 102 -16.58 0.24 10.50
CA GLU A 102 -16.87 -1.04 11.14
C GLU A 102 -17.49 -2.03 10.14
N GLU A 103 -17.48 -3.30 10.49
CA GLU A 103 -18.06 -4.34 9.64
C GLU A 103 -19.53 -4.04 9.32
N GLY A 104 -19.88 -4.12 8.04
CA GLY A 104 -21.24 -3.82 7.55
C GLY A 104 -21.52 -2.35 7.23
N GLN A 105 -20.60 -1.43 7.49
CA GLN A 105 -20.77 -0.03 7.08
C GLN A 105 -20.28 0.20 5.63
N PRO A 106 -20.82 1.21 4.92
CA PRO A 106 -20.45 1.49 3.56
C PRO A 106 -18.99 1.94 3.43
N TRP A 107 -18.29 1.40 2.46
CA TRP A 107 -16.92 1.76 2.12
C TRP A 107 -16.67 1.54 0.62
N LEU A 108 -15.66 2.23 0.10
CA LEU A 108 -15.23 2.13 -1.29
C LEU A 108 -13.72 2.03 -1.35
N GLN A 109 -13.22 1.24 -2.30
CA GLN A 109 -11.80 1.20 -2.64
C GLN A 109 -11.64 1.63 -4.09
N PHE A 110 -10.70 2.53 -4.31
CA PHE A 110 -10.38 3.11 -5.61
C PHE A 110 -8.97 2.77 -6.00
N GLY A 111 -8.77 2.36 -7.24
CA GLY A 111 -7.46 2.05 -7.80
C GLY A 111 -7.13 2.90 -9.01
N MET A 112 -5.89 3.36 -9.09
CA MET A 112 -5.34 4.02 -10.27
C MET A 112 -4.14 3.23 -10.78
N SER A 113 -4.20 2.79 -12.04
CA SER A 113 -3.06 2.19 -12.73
C SER A 113 -2.31 3.26 -13.51
N LEU A 114 -1.05 3.51 -13.17
CA LEU A 114 -0.24 4.59 -13.71
C LEU A 114 0.98 4.01 -14.46
N PRO A 115 1.26 4.47 -15.69
CA PRO A 115 2.40 3.98 -16.44
C PRO A 115 3.71 4.51 -15.86
N VAL A 116 4.75 3.67 -15.92
CA VAL A 116 6.13 3.99 -15.59
C VAL A 116 6.93 4.08 -16.88
N SER A 117 7.77 5.11 -17.00
CA SER A 117 8.67 5.33 -18.13
C SER A 117 10.12 4.97 -17.77
N GLY A 118 11.03 5.13 -18.72
CA GLY A 118 12.48 4.93 -18.50
C GLY A 118 13.20 6.08 -17.78
N ASP A 119 12.47 7.13 -17.36
CA ASP A 119 13.05 8.29 -16.67
C ASP A 119 13.47 7.97 -15.23
N GLY A 120 14.21 8.86 -14.60
CA GLY A 120 14.63 8.69 -13.21
C GLY A 120 13.45 8.53 -12.24
N PRO A 121 13.52 7.60 -11.27
CA PRO A 121 12.38 7.31 -10.39
C PRO A 121 11.85 8.51 -9.61
N ALA A 122 12.73 9.44 -9.20
CA ALA A 122 12.35 10.63 -8.43
C ALA A 122 11.52 11.62 -9.28
N ASP A 123 11.92 11.82 -10.54
CA ASP A 123 11.23 12.72 -11.47
C ASP A 123 9.86 12.15 -11.85
N GLN A 124 9.81 10.84 -12.09
CA GLN A 124 8.55 10.15 -12.36
C GLN A 124 7.59 10.26 -11.17
N ALA A 125 8.06 9.96 -9.96
CA ALA A 125 7.24 10.07 -8.75
C ALA A 125 6.71 11.50 -8.55
N GLY A 126 7.50 12.53 -8.90
CA GLY A 126 7.05 13.92 -8.87
C GLY A 126 5.93 14.22 -9.87
N ARG A 127 6.07 13.76 -11.12
CA ARG A 127 5.03 13.94 -12.15
C ARG A 127 3.74 13.17 -11.81
N LEU A 128 3.89 11.95 -11.32
CA LEU A 128 2.74 11.12 -10.94
C LEU A 128 2.03 11.68 -9.70
N GLU A 129 2.76 12.20 -8.72
CA GLU A 129 2.18 12.94 -7.59
C GLU A 129 1.32 14.09 -8.09
N ALA A 130 1.86 14.95 -8.94
CA ALA A 130 1.12 16.08 -9.51
C ALA A 130 -0.13 15.65 -10.26
N ARG A 131 -0.06 14.55 -11.02
CA ARG A 131 -1.19 13.97 -11.75
C ARG A 131 -2.27 13.44 -10.80
N VAL A 132 -1.89 12.64 -9.80
CA VAL A 132 -2.82 12.04 -8.83
C VAL A 132 -3.52 13.12 -8.01
N THR A 133 -2.80 14.16 -7.62
CA THR A 133 -3.32 15.23 -6.76
C THR A 133 -3.99 16.39 -7.51
N ALA A 134 -4.08 16.33 -8.84
CA ALA A 134 -4.66 17.39 -9.67
C ALA A 134 -6.15 17.66 -9.40
N GLY A 135 -6.88 16.69 -8.87
CA GLY A 135 -8.32 16.81 -8.62
C GLY A 135 -8.83 15.79 -7.61
N ASP A 136 -10.12 15.49 -7.72
CA ASP A 136 -10.77 14.43 -6.94
C ASP A 136 -10.28 13.06 -7.44
N PRO A 137 -9.56 12.28 -6.60
CA PRO A 137 -9.03 10.99 -7.01
C PRO A 137 -10.13 9.97 -7.34
N ARG A 138 -11.31 10.10 -6.74
CA ARG A 138 -12.44 9.19 -6.94
C ARG A 138 -13.01 9.28 -8.36
N LEU A 139 -12.83 10.43 -9.03
CA LEU A 139 -13.25 10.63 -10.44
C LEU A 139 -12.21 10.11 -11.43
N ALA A 140 -10.95 10.02 -11.03
CA ALA A 140 -9.83 9.59 -11.88
C ALA A 140 -9.47 8.11 -11.72
N ALA A 141 -10.05 7.45 -10.72
CA ALA A 141 -9.77 6.07 -10.35
C ALA A 141 -10.88 5.12 -10.80
N GLU A 142 -10.59 3.83 -10.77
CA GLU A 142 -11.53 2.74 -10.96
C GLU A 142 -12.02 2.23 -9.59
N ALA A 143 -13.24 1.71 -9.52
CA ALA A 143 -13.71 1.05 -8.30
C ALA A 143 -13.15 -0.36 -8.20
N TRP A 144 -12.34 -0.61 -7.18
CA TRP A 144 -11.76 -1.93 -6.90
C TRP A 144 -12.48 -2.68 -5.78
N GLY A 145 -13.22 -1.96 -4.92
CA GLY A 145 -14.00 -2.56 -3.84
C GLY A 145 -15.18 -1.69 -3.43
N GLY A 146 -16.10 -2.31 -2.69
CA GLY A 146 -17.38 -1.72 -2.33
C GLY A 146 -18.48 -2.05 -3.34
N SER A 147 -19.54 -1.22 -3.38
CA SER A 147 -20.69 -1.38 -4.30
C SER A 147 -21.25 -0.02 -4.69
N GLU A 148 -22.10 0.00 -5.72
CA GLU A 148 -22.84 1.20 -6.12
C GLU A 148 -23.76 1.70 -4.98
N GLU A 149 -24.37 0.78 -4.25
CA GLU A 149 -25.17 1.11 -3.05
C GLU A 149 -24.34 1.83 -1.98
N HIS A 150 -23.10 1.38 -1.73
CA HIS A 150 -22.17 2.06 -0.83
C HIS A 150 -21.82 3.46 -1.33
N ALA A 151 -21.64 3.63 -2.65
CA ALA A 151 -21.37 4.93 -3.23
C ALA A 151 -22.53 5.91 -3.06
N GLU A 152 -23.77 5.45 -3.22
CA GLU A 152 -24.98 6.23 -2.97
C GLU A 152 -25.08 6.66 -1.51
N GLN A 153 -24.89 5.72 -0.56
CA GLN A 153 -24.91 5.99 0.88
C GLN A 153 -23.84 7.00 1.31
N LEU A 154 -22.67 6.97 0.67
CA LEU A 154 -21.55 7.87 0.95
C LEU A 154 -21.61 9.19 0.15
N ALA A 155 -22.63 9.38 -0.69
CA ALA A 155 -22.71 10.48 -1.65
C ALA A 155 -21.40 10.65 -2.44
N SER A 156 -20.78 9.52 -2.84
CA SER A 156 -19.51 9.44 -3.54
C SER A 156 -19.73 9.08 -5.01
N PRO A 157 -18.90 9.59 -5.94
CA PRO A 157 -18.97 9.14 -7.32
C PRO A 157 -18.70 7.63 -7.39
N TRP A 158 -19.46 6.93 -8.25
CA TRP A 158 -19.20 5.54 -8.60
C TRP A 158 -18.60 5.50 -10.02
N PRO A 159 -17.33 5.09 -10.18
CA PRO A 159 -16.71 5.03 -11.49
C PRO A 159 -17.42 4.04 -12.40
N ALA A 160 -17.68 4.45 -13.64
CA ALA A 160 -18.39 3.65 -14.64
C ALA A 160 -17.64 2.38 -15.11
N HIS A 161 -16.36 2.24 -14.75
CA HIS A 161 -15.54 1.10 -15.14
C HIS A 161 -15.08 0.33 -13.91
N ARG A 162 -15.57 -0.89 -13.79
CA ARG A 162 -15.02 -1.91 -12.94
C ARG A 162 -14.07 -2.75 -13.79
N PRO A 163 -12.79 -2.94 -13.42
CA PRO A 163 -11.98 -3.95 -14.08
C PRO A 163 -12.70 -5.28 -13.91
N GLN A 164 -12.97 -5.95 -15.04
CA GLN A 164 -13.48 -7.32 -14.98
C GLN A 164 -12.37 -8.23 -14.45
N PRO A 165 -12.70 -9.19 -13.56
CA PRO A 165 -11.75 -10.13 -13.02
C PRO A 165 -11.13 -11.04 -14.08
#